data_d7d1f1f8d200ff274b59afd57f758c07
#
_entry.id   d7d1f1f8d200ff274b59afd57f758c07
#
_cell.length_a   1.000
_cell.length_b   1.000
_cell.length_c   1.000
_cell.angle_alpha   90.00
_cell.angle_beta   90.00
_cell.angle_gamma   90.00
#
_symmetry.space_group_name_H-M   'P 1'
#
loop_
_entity.id
_entity.type
_entity.pdbx_description
1 polymer ?
#
loop_
_entity_poly.entity_id
_entity_poly.type
_entity_poly.pdbx_seq_one_letter_code
_entity_poly.pdbx_strand_id
1 'polypeptide(L)'
;LSQIPTDSWFVMIWVETGIVGLLLHVGILLYVLGRGAWLVFFRLRNTQLKGFVAALTAGIAGVVVMAYANEVLGQIPTGAIIYMSMAFIFLSPRFDKELAEAEEAEHTIPAKNLLAVRPHRTSALPSAMAKQQ
;
A
#
# COMPACT_ATOMS: atom_id res chain seq x y z
N LEU A 1 -16.85 17.35 -39.56
CA LEU A 1 -17.48 16.58 -38.48
C LEU A 1 -16.69 16.89 -37.23
N SER A 2 -17.17 17.81 -36.38
CA SER A 2 -16.59 18.10 -35.08
C SER A 2 -16.68 16.84 -34.24
N GLN A 3 -15.55 16.24 -33.88
CA GLN A 3 -15.50 15.22 -32.86
C GLN A 3 -15.94 15.88 -31.55
N ILE A 4 -17.13 15.55 -31.08
CA ILE A 4 -17.57 15.95 -29.75
C ILE A 4 -16.71 15.12 -28.79
N PRO A 5 -15.83 15.73 -28.00
CA PRO A 5 -15.06 14.97 -27.04
C PRO A 5 -16.03 14.32 -26.04
N THR A 6 -15.96 13.01 -25.94
CA THR A 6 -16.73 12.28 -24.94
C THR A 6 -16.01 12.45 -23.59
N ASP A 7 -16.55 13.28 -22.72
CA ASP A 7 -15.92 13.60 -21.43
C ASP A 7 -15.97 12.45 -20.42
N SER A 8 -16.59 11.32 -20.75
CA SER A 8 -16.74 10.17 -19.88
C SER A 8 -15.91 8.97 -20.37
N TRP A 9 -15.02 8.46 -19.52
CA TRP A 9 -14.23 7.25 -19.78
C TRP A 9 -15.10 6.02 -20.12
N PHE A 10 -16.23 5.87 -19.44
CA PHE A 10 -17.14 4.74 -19.69
C PHE A 10 -17.80 4.82 -21.06
N VAL A 11 -18.14 6.03 -21.53
CA VAL A 11 -18.69 6.23 -22.87
C VAL A 11 -17.65 5.93 -23.93
N MET A 12 -16.41 6.32 -23.71
CA MET A 12 -15.30 6.02 -24.62
C MET A 12 -15.08 4.50 -24.75
N ILE A 13 -15.00 3.76 -23.65
CA ILE A 13 -14.91 2.29 -23.68
C ILE A 13 -16.12 1.67 -24.39
N TRP A 14 -17.31 2.15 -24.12
CA TRP A 14 -18.52 1.64 -24.78
C TRP A 14 -18.47 1.81 -26.30
N VAL A 15 -18.02 2.97 -26.78
CA VAL A 15 -17.92 3.25 -28.20
C VAL A 15 -16.83 2.39 -28.88
N GLU A 16 -15.70 2.18 -28.20
CA GLU A 16 -14.55 1.44 -28.76
C GLU A 16 -14.71 -0.09 -28.68
N THR A 17 -15.23 -0.61 -27.56
CA THR A 17 -15.26 -2.05 -27.27
C THR A 17 -16.67 -2.64 -27.18
N GLY A 18 -17.68 -1.80 -27.29
CA GLY A 18 -19.07 -2.19 -27.18
C GLY A 18 -19.49 -2.54 -25.75
N ILE A 19 -20.73 -3.04 -25.61
CA ILE A 19 -21.34 -3.37 -24.32
C ILE A 19 -20.55 -4.47 -23.56
N VAL A 20 -19.96 -5.43 -24.26
CA VAL A 20 -19.21 -6.52 -23.69
C VAL A 20 -17.92 -6.01 -23.03
N GLY A 21 -17.20 -5.14 -23.71
CA GLY A 21 -15.98 -4.53 -23.16
C GLY A 21 -16.27 -3.65 -21.95
N LEU A 22 -17.36 -2.88 -22.00
CA LEU A 22 -17.81 -2.06 -20.88
C LEU A 22 -18.14 -2.93 -19.66
N LEU A 23 -18.92 -3.99 -19.82
CA LEU A 23 -19.28 -4.89 -18.72
C LEU A 23 -18.07 -5.58 -18.11
N LEU A 24 -17.11 -6.01 -18.94
CA LEU A 24 -15.87 -6.63 -18.49
C LEU A 24 -15.03 -5.62 -17.69
N HIS A 25 -14.88 -4.39 -18.19
CA HIS A 25 -14.12 -3.35 -17.52
C HIS A 25 -14.71 -2.97 -16.16
N VAL A 26 -16.02 -2.73 -16.11
CA VAL A 26 -16.73 -2.45 -14.86
C VAL A 26 -16.66 -3.66 -13.90
N GLY A 27 -16.78 -4.87 -14.42
CA GLY A 27 -16.62 -6.10 -13.64
C GLY A 27 -15.24 -6.22 -12.98
N ILE A 28 -14.16 -5.90 -13.70
CA ILE A 28 -12.80 -5.89 -13.15
C ILE A 28 -12.68 -4.85 -12.05
N LEU A 29 -13.16 -3.63 -12.26
CA LEU A 29 -13.10 -2.56 -11.25
C LEU A 29 -13.87 -2.95 -9.98
N LEU A 30 -15.08 -3.47 -10.12
CA LEU A 30 -15.88 -3.94 -8.98
C LEU A 30 -15.22 -5.12 -8.26
N TYR A 31 -14.62 -6.04 -9.00
CA TYR A 31 -13.87 -7.16 -8.42
C TYR A 31 -12.69 -6.67 -7.58
N VAL A 32 -11.90 -5.72 -8.08
CA VAL A 32 -10.75 -5.15 -7.35
C VAL A 32 -11.20 -4.43 -6.09
N LEU A 33 -12.26 -3.60 -6.18
CA LEU A 33 -12.83 -2.89 -5.04
C LEU A 33 -13.39 -3.86 -3.99
N GLY A 34 -14.15 -4.86 -4.42
CA GLY A 34 -14.68 -5.90 -3.55
C GLY A 34 -13.58 -6.71 -2.86
N ARG A 35 -12.52 -7.05 -3.61
CA ARG A 35 -11.35 -7.75 -3.08
C ARG A 35 -10.60 -6.91 -2.05
N GLY A 36 -10.38 -5.62 -2.34
CA GLY A 36 -9.75 -4.68 -1.42
C GLY A 36 -10.54 -4.53 -0.12
N ALA A 37 -11.84 -4.30 -0.23
CA ALA A 37 -12.72 -4.20 0.93
C ALA A 37 -12.72 -5.50 1.76
N TRP A 38 -12.84 -6.67 1.11
CA TRP A 38 -12.81 -7.95 1.79
C TRP A 38 -11.51 -8.20 2.55
N LEU A 39 -10.35 -7.87 1.95
CA LEU A 39 -9.04 -7.98 2.60
C LEU A 39 -8.95 -7.09 3.84
N VAL A 40 -9.42 -5.85 3.76
CA VAL A 40 -9.40 -4.90 4.88
C VAL A 40 -10.26 -5.40 6.05
N PHE A 41 -11.45 -5.94 5.76
CA PHE A 41 -12.37 -6.34 6.83
C PHE A 41 -12.03 -7.70 7.45
N PHE A 42 -11.58 -8.67 6.64
CA PHE A 42 -11.52 -10.06 7.07
C PHE A 42 -10.13 -10.69 7.11
N ARG A 43 -9.15 -10.13 6.41
CA ARG A 43 -7.89 -10.84 6.19
C ARG A 43 -6.68 -10.20 6.87
N LEU A 44 -6.59 -8.88 6.89
CA LEU A 44 -5.42 -8.17 7.40
C LEU A 44 -5.44 -8.08 8.92
N ARG A 45 -4.36 -8.49 9.56
CA ARG A 45 -4.14 -8.44 11.01
C ARG A 45 -3.42 -7.16 11.43
N ASN A 46 -2.41 -6.75 10.66
CA ASN A 46 -1.63 -5.56 10.98
C ASN A 46 -2.47 -4.29 10.75
N THR A 47 -2.63 -3.47 11.80
CA THR A 47 -3.49 -2.28 11.77
C THR A 47 -2.96 -1.21 10.81
N GLN A 48 -1.64 -1.05 10.69
CA GLN A 48 -1.06 -0.07 9.78
C GLN A 48 -1.28 -0.47 8.33
N LEU A 49 -1.02 -1.74 7.99
CA LEU A 49 -1.25 -2.27 6.65
C LEU A 49 -2.73 -2.22 6.27
N LYS A 50 -3.62 -2.52 7.22
CA LYS A 50 -5.08 -2.42 7.05
C LYS A 50 -5.50 -0.99 6.71
N GLY A 51 -4.99 0.02 7.43
CA GLY A 51 -5.26 1.44 7.15
C GLY A 51 -4.77 1.85 5.77
N PHE A 52 -3.58 1.42 5.37
CA PHE A 52 -3.00 1.73 4.07
C PHE A 52 -3.81 1.11 2.91
N VAL A 53 -4.15 -0.17 3.00
CA VAL A 53 -4.98 -0.85 1.98
C VAL A 53 -6.39 -0.26 1.91
N ALA A 54 -6.97 0.14 3.05
CA ALA A 54 -8.26 0.84 3.08
C ALA A 54 -8.19 2.18 2.35
N ALA A 55 -7.14 2.97 2.59
CA ALA A 55 -6.92 4.25 1.91
C ALA A 55 -6.75 4.07 0.40
N LEU A 56 -5.96 3.08 -0.05
CA LEU A 56 -5.81 2.78 -1.47
C LEU A 56 -7.13 2.34 -2.12
N THR A 57 -7.89 1.48 -1.45
CA THR A 57 -9.20 1.01 -1.94
C THR A 57 -10.20 2.16 -2.06
N ALA A 58 -10.25 3.05 -1.07
CA ALA A 58 -11.08 4.25 -1.10
C ALA A 58 -10.63 5.22 -2.20
N GLY A 59 -9.33 5.38 -2.40
CA GLY A 59 -8.76 6.20 -3.49
C GLY A 59 -9.18 5.69 -4.86
N ILE A 60 -9.06 4.38 -5.11
CA ILE A 60 -9.53 3.75 -6.37
C ILE A 60 -11.04 3.96 -6.55
N ALA A 61 -11.85 3.78 -5.49
CA ALA A 61 -13.28 4.02 -5.55
C ALA A 61 -13.60 5.47 -5.94
N GLY A 62 -12.89 6.43 -5.36
CA GLY A 62 -13.04 7.85 -5.71
C GLY A 62 -12.72 8.12 -7.18
N VAL A 63 -11.63 7.56 -7.70
CA VAL A 63 -11.25 7.72 -9.12
C VAL A 63 -12.28 7.05 -10.05
N VAL A 64 -12.83 5.90 -9.68
CA VAL A 64 -13.89 5.23 -10.46
C VAL A 64 -15.14 6.11 -10.56
N VAL A 65 -15.53 6.78 -9.46
CA VAL A 65 -16.63 7.74 -9.46
C VAL A 65 -16.31 8.94 -10.34
N MET A 66 -15.09 9.49 -10.24
CA MET A 66 -14.65 10.61 -11.09
C MET A 66 -14.59 10.25 -12.57
N ALA A 67 -14.24 9.00 -12.91
CA ALA A 67 -14.18 8.51 -14.28
C ALA A 67 -15.55 8.48 -14.99
N TYR A 68 -16.64 8.54 -14.23
CA TYR A 68 -17.98 8.69 -14.81
C TYR A 68 -18.17 10.07 -15.46
N ALA A 69 -17.58 11.10 -14.85
CA ALA A 69 -17.73 12.48 -15.33
C ALA A 69 -16.52 12.97 -16.15
N ASN A 70 -15.40 12.23 -16.13
CA ASN A 70 -14.16 12.69 -16.78
C ASN A 70 -13.28 11.53 -17.22
N GLU A 71 -12.45 11.75 -18.25
CA GLU A 71 -11.52 10.77 -18.80
C GLU A 71 -10.22 10.67 -17.98
N VAL A 72 -10.36 10.31 -16.68
CA VAL A 72 -9.21 10.27 -15.75
C VAL A 72 -8.44 8.95 -15.84
N LEU A 73 -9.13 7.83 -16.09
CA LEU A 73 -8.53 6.48 -16.07
C LEU A 73 -7.55 6.22 -17.22
N GLY A 74 -7.74 6.88 -18.38
CA GLY A 74 -6.87 6.74 -19.54
C GLY A 74 -5.64 7.64 -19.54
N GLN A 75 -5.54 8.58 -18.61
CA GLN A 75 -4.47 9.56 -18.61
C GLN A 75 -3.26 9.10 -17.79
N ILE A 76 -2.06 9.38 -18.33
CA ILE A 76 -0.82 9.28 -17.57
C ILE A 76 -0.63 10.60 -16.79
N PRO A 77 -0.37 10.57 -15.46
CA PRO A 77 0.12 9.46 -14.62
C PRO A 77 -0.97 8.69 -13.85
N THR A 78 -2.25 9.10 -13.91
CA THR A 78 -3.32 8.54 -13.07
C THR A 78 -3.49 7.03 -13.27
N GLY A 79 -3.48 6.58 -14.52
CA GLY A 79 -3.58 5.15 -14.84
C GLY A 79 -2.47 4.33 -14.19
N ALA A 80 -1.21 4.79 -14.24
CA ALA A 80 -0.08 4.10 -13.64
C ALA A 80 -0.23 3.98 -12.11
N ILE A 81 -0.67 5.04 -11.44
CA ILE A 81 -0.90 5.05 -9.98
C ILE A 81 -2.00 4.04 -9.60
N ILE A 82 -3.08 3.98 -10.38
CA ILE A 82 -4.18 3.04 -10.14
C ILE A 82 -3.72 1.59 -10.30
N TYR A 83 -3.00 1.27 -11.38
CA TYR A 83 -2.49 -0.09 -11.59
C TYR A 83 -1.49 -0.51 -10.51
N MET A 84 -0.60 0.39 -10.07
CA MET A 84 0.28 0.13 -8.93
C MET A 84 -0.50 -0.09 -7.63
N SER A 85 -1.51 0.71 -7.38
CA SER A 85 -2.38 0.57 -6.21
C SER A 85 -3.14 -0.77 -6.22
N MET A 86 -3.64 -1.18 -7.38
CA MET A 86 -4.27 -2.50 -7.56
C MET A 86 -3.29 -3.63 -7.27
N ALA A 87 -2.07 -3.57 -7.83
CA ALA A 87 -1.04 -4.57 -7.57
C ALA A 87 -0.71 -4.66 -6.08
N PHE A 88 -0.60 -3.53 -5.39
CA PHE A 88 -0.34 -3.50 -3.95
C PHE A 88 -1.47 -4.14 -3.13
N ILE A 89 -2.73 -3.89 -3.48
CA ILE A 89 -3.89 -4.53 -2.83
C ILE A 89 -3.81 -6.05 -2.96
N PHE A 90 -3.43 -6.57 -4.14
CA PHE A 90 -3.29 -8.01 -4.35
C PHE A 90 -2.09 -8.62 -3.60
N LEU A 91 -1.01 -7.87 -3.41
CA LEU A 91 0.18 -8.29 -2.67
C LEU A 91 0.05 -8.15 -1.15
N SER A 92 -0.90 -7.35 -0.66
CA SER A 92 -1.05 -7.04 0.76
C SER A 92 -1.14 -8.26 1.69
N PRO A 93 -1.76 -9.42 1.32
CA PRO A 93 -1.76 -10.61 2.17
C PRO A 93 -0.39 -11.26 2.33
N ARG A 94 0.52 -11.05 1.38
CA ARG A 94 1.91 -11.52 1.49
C ARG A 94 2.68 -10.67 2.47
N PHE A 95 2.56 -9.35 2.35
CA PHE A 95 3.19 -8.41 3.28
C PHE A 95 2.70 -8.58 4.71
N ASP A 96 1.41 -8.88 4.92
CA ASP A 96 0.86 -9.15 6.26
C ASP A 96 1.52 -10.38 6.91
N LYS A 97 1.81 -11.42 6.13
CA LYS A 97 2.53 -12.60 6.61
C LYS A 97 3.99 -12.31 6.91
N GLU A 98 4.68 -11.61 6.00
CA GLU A 98 6.10 -11.25 6.17
C GLU A 98 6.29 -10.34 7.40
N LEU A 99 5.36 -9.40 7.64
CA LEU A 99 5.39 -8.55 8.83
C LEU A 99 5.13 -9.35 10.11
N ALA A 100 4.19 -10.29 10.10
CA ALA A 100 3.93 -11.15 11.26
C ALA A 100 5.14 -12.05 11.58
N GLU A 101 5.77 -12.64 10.58
CA GLU A 101 6.99 -13.44 10.74
C GLU A 101 8.17 -12.61 11.25
N ALA A 102 8.30 -11.35 10.79
CA ALA A 102 9.32 -10.44 11.28
C ALA A 102 9.11 -10.03 12.73
N GLU A 103 7.87 -9.76 13.14
CA GLU A 103 7.51 -9.46 14.54
C GLU A 103 7.78 -10.66 15.47
N GLU A 104 7.45 -11.88 15.03
CA GLU A 104 7.75 -13.10 15.78
C GLU A 104 9.26 -13.34 15.90
N ALA A 105 10.04 -13.10 14.84
CA ALA A 105 11.48 -13.22 14.85
C ALA A 105 12.13 -12.21 15.80
N GLU A 106 11.65 -10.98 15.82
CA GLU A 106 12.14 -9.94 16.74
C GLU A 106 11.82 -10.27 18.20
N HIS A 107 10.65 -10.83 18.46
CA HIS A 107 10.25 -11.22 19.82
C HIS A 107 10.98 -12.48 20.32
N THR A 108 11.52 -13.29 19.40
CA THR A 108 12.27 -14.52 19.71
C THR A 108 13.76 -14.25 19.94
N ILE A 109 14.28 -13.05 19.62
CA ILE A 109 15.64 -12.65 20.00
C ILE A 109 15.67 -12.50 21.52
N PRO A 110 16.27 -13.45 22.28
CA PRO A 110 16.21 -13.38 23.73
C PRO A 110 16.95 -12.12 24.18
N ALA A 111 16.36 -11.39 25.12
CA ALA A 111 16.90 -10.21 25.79
C ALA A 111 18.35 -10.41 26.32
N LYS A 112 18.84 -11.65 26.31
CA LYS A 112 20.20 -12.06 26.64
C LYS A 112 21.27 -11.44 25.75
N ASN A 113 20.94 -11.10 24.49
CA ASN A 113 21.90 -10.45 23.59
C ASN A 113 21.97 -8.92 23.76
N LEU A 114 20.91 -8.31 24.27
CA LEU A 114 20.91 -6.88 24.64
C LEU A 114 21.78 -6.60 25.87
N LEU A 115 21.97 -7.58 26.74
CA LEU A 115 22.87 -7.49 27.89
C LEU A 115 24.33 -7.77 27.55
N ALA A 116 24.63 -8.40 26.43
CA ALA A 116 25.99 -8.68 25.97
C ALA A 116 26.66 -7.46 25.29
N VAL A 117 25.89 -6.48 24.85
CA VAL A 117 26.41 -5.18 24.37
C VAL A 117 26.40 -4.17 25.53
N ARG A 118 26.94 -4.57 26.69
CA ARG A 118 27.32 -3.60 27.71
C ARG A 118 28.56 -2.87 27.19
N PRO A 119 28.51 -1.56 26.93
CA PRO A 119 29.73 -0.85 26.54
C PRO A 119 30.72 -1.05 27.67
N HIS A 120 31.89 -1.55 27.30
CA HIS A 120 33.07 -1.67 28.18
C HIS A 120 33.30 -0.29 28.78
N ARG A 121 32.83 -0.11 30.01
CA ARG A 121 33.03 1.11 30.80
C ARG A 121 34.53 1.19 30.98
N THR A 122 35.18 2.02 30.21
CA THR A 122 36.57 2.42 30.37
C THR A 122 36.75 3.05 31.75
N SER A 123 36.94 2.20 32.73
CA SER A 123 37.45 2.58 34.04
C SER A 123 39.00 2.60 33.93
N ALA A 124 39.52 3.65 33.33
CA ALA A 124 40.91 3.98 33.42
C ALA A 124 41.05 5.49 33.30
N LEU A 125 40.64 6.21 34.33
CA LEU A 125 41.23 7.51 34.63
C LEU A 125 42.49 7.20 35.45
N PRO A 126 43.72 7.44 34.92
CA PRO A 126 44.90 7.39 35.74
C PRO A 126 44.87 8.60 36.68
N SER A 127 44.78 8.32 37.96
CA SER A 127 45.10 9.25 39.03
C SER A 127 46.59 9.56 39.07
N ALA A 128 47.00 10.46 38.17
CA ALA A 128 48.37 10.97 38.11
C ALA A 128 48.35 12.49 37.92
N MET A 129 47.79 13.22 38.88
CA MET A 129 48.08 14.67 39.05
C MET A 129 47.59 15.12 40.43
N ALA A 130 48.16 14.52 41.46
CA ALA A 130 48.06 15.09 42.79
C ALA A 130 49.40 14.88 43.52
N LYS A 131 50.45 15.48 43.00
CA LYS A 131 51.67 15.82 43.71
C LYS A 131 52.47 16.84 42.91
N GLN A 132 52.18 18.10 43.15
CA GLN A 132 53.16 19.19 43.17
C GLN A 132 52.47 20.43 43.71
N GLN A 133 52.86 20.76 44.94
CA GLN A 133 52.73 21.98 45.72
C GLN A 133 51.39 22.16 46.44
#